data_4d122b04c9354d0f7ade65701cb2187b
#
_entry.id   4d122b04c9354d0f7ade65701cb2187b
#
_cell.length_a   1.000
_cell.length_b   1.000
_cell.length_c   1.000
_cell.angle_alpha   90.00
_cell.angle_beta   90.00
_cell.angle_gamma   90.00
#
_symmetry.space_group_name_H-M   'P 1'
#
loop_
_entity.id
_entity.type
_entity.pdbx_description
1 polymer ?
#
loop_
_entity_poly.entity_id
_entity_poly.type
_entity_poly.pdbx_seq_one_letter_code
_entity_poly.pdbx_strand_id
1 'polypeptide(L)'
;MNENGGKSSTILLTVIGIATLLVVVTGATFAFFAANVKGADTAKSIQIQAASDGTAITMDGFDQITLKGIYPKDEAWVKDKEVSFTLPEVSGSTTVSAYSFDLVVTSNSFKAGYLTFTFAKKSLSANVSDEGGTATKKAINGTTAVTNIAHGKVARNAATTVVYNLNVYFDEKNENQNDGQEHTAVFYVKMNWTD
;
A
#
# COMPACT_ATOMS: atom_id res chain seq x y z
N MET A 1 30.58 -4.31 -64.64
CA MET A 1 29.50 -4.89 -63.77
C MET A 1 29.75 -4.45 -62.33
N ASN A 2 28.84 -3.69 -61.76
CA ASN A 2 29.01 -3.09 -60.41
C ASN A 2 28.73 -4.08 -59.30
N GLU A 3 29.75 -4.66 -58.68
CA GLU A 3 29.62 -5.54 -57.50
C GLU A 3 29.38 -4.79 -56.17
N ASN A 4 29.29 -3.48 -56.20
CA ASN A 4 29.11 -2.69 -54.97
C ASN A 4 27.65 -2.53 -54.47
N GLY A 5 26.66 -2.90 -55.30
CA GLY A 5 25.24 -2.79 -54.91
C GLY A 5 24.78 -3.82 -53.86
N GLY A 6 25.38 -5.01 -53.85
CA GLY A 6 24.98 -6.11 -52.97
C GLY A 6 25.38 -5.89 -51.49
N LYS A 7 26.58 -5.35 -51.25
CA LYS A 7 27.10 -5.17 -49.88
C LYS A 7 26.36 -4.07 -49.11
N SER A 8 26.05 -2.96 -49.82
CA SER A 8 25.27 -1.86 -49.20
C SER A 8 23.83 -2.26 -48.84
N SER A 9 23.20 -3.03 -49.72
CA SER A 9 21.86 -3.57 -49.48
C SER A 9 21.82 -4.55 -48.30
N THR A 10 22.81 -5.42 -48.15
CA THR A 10 22.92 -6.37 -47.05
C THR A 10 23.14 -5.66 -45.71
N ILE A 11 24.00 -4.63 -45.65
CA ILE A 11 24.24 -3.82 -44.46
C ILE A 11 22.94 -3.10 -44.03
N LEU A 12 22.22 -2.50 -44.98
CA LEU A 12 20.98 -1.81 -44.73
C LEU A 12 19.92 -2.76 -44.16
N LEU A 13 19.77 -3.98 -44.74
CA LEU A 13 18.83 -4.98 -44.25
C LEU A 13 19.20 -5.46 -42.86
N THR A 14 20.47 -5.63 -42.54
CA THR A 14 20.93 -6.04 -41.20
C THR A 14 20.62 -4.97 -40.17
N VAL A 15 20.88 -3.68 -40.49
CA VAL A 15 20.57 -2.56 -39.56
C VAL A 15 19.06 -2.46 -39.32
N ILE A 16 18.23 -2.58 -40.35
CA ILE A 16 16.78 -2.58 -40.21
C ILE A 16 16.34 -3.79 -39.37
N GLY A 17 16.89 -4.97 -39.61
CA GLY A 17 16.55 -6.18 -38.82
C GLY A 17 16.88 -6.03 -37.33
N ILE A 18 18.06 -5.48 -37.00
CA ILE A 18 18.45 -5.24 -35.62
C ILE A 18 17.56 -4.17 -34.98
N ALA A 19 17.27 -3.08 -35.66
CA ALA A 19 16.38 -2.04 -35.16
C ALA A 19 14.97 -2.57 -34.90
N THR A 20 14.43 -3.36 -35.83
CA THR A 20 13.10 -4.00 -35.65
C THR A 20 13.10 -4.96 -34.47
N LEU A 21 14.15 -5.77 -34.30
CA LEU A 21 14.28 -6.70 -33.17
C LEU A 21 14.31 -5.95 -31.85
N LEU A 22 15.06 -4.85 -31.76
CA LEU A 22 15.10 -4.01 -30.57
C LEU A 22 13.69 -3.45 -30.19
N VAL A 23 12.98 -2.94 -31.20
CA VAL A 23 11.61 -2.41 -30.97
C VAL A 23 10.65 -3.52 -30.52
N VAL A 24 10.74 -4.72 -31.09
CA VAL A 24 9.93 -5.87 -30.72
C VAL A 24 10.23 -6.31 -29.28
N VAL A 25 11.51 -6.42 -28.91
CA VAL A 25 11.91 -6.83 -27.56
C VAL A 25 11.48 -5.79 -26.52
N THR A 26 11.71 -4.50 -26.76
CA THR A 26 11.27 -3.44 -25.85
C THR A 26 9.75 -3.35 -25.76
N GLY A 27 9.05 -3.49 -26.88
CA GLY A 27 7.59 -3.51 -26.94
C GLY A 27 6.99 -4.71 -26.21
N ALA A 28 7.54 -5.92 -26.41
CA ALA A 28 7.10 -7.12 -25.72
C ALA A 28 7.35 -7.04 -24.21
N THR A 29 8.52 -6.51 -23.79
CA THR A 29 8.82 -6.29 -22.36
C THR A 29 7.85 -5.30 -21.74
N PHE A 30 7.59 -4.18 -22.40
CA PHE A 30 6.63 -3.20 -21.93
C PHE A 30 5.21 -3.76 -21.88
N ALA A 31 4.77 -4.53 -22.89
CA ALA A 31 3.47 -5.18 -22.91
C ALA A 31 3.33 -6.22 -21.79
N PHE A 32 4.41 -6.98 -21.50
CA PHE A 32 4.43 -7.94 -20.38
C PHE A 32 4.29 -7.23 -19.04
N PHE A 33 5.01 -6.14 -18.80
CA PHE A 33 4.87 -5.36 -17.58
C PHE A 33 3.48 -4.71 -17.48
N ALA A 34 2.97 -4.13 -18.56
CA ALA A 34 1.64 -3.52 -18.59
C ALA A 34 0.52 -4.55 -18.42
N ALA A 35 0.66 -5.77 -18.94
CA ALA A 35 -0.29 -6.86 -18.76
C ALA A 35 -0.27 -7.39 -17.32
N ASN A 36 0.91 -7.53 -16.70
CA ASN A 36 1.02 -7.91 -15.29
C ASN A 36 0.46 -6.84 -14.33
N VAL A 37 0.52 -5.56 -14.72
CA VAL A 37 -0.09 -4.47 -13.94
C VAL A 37 -1.60 -4.41 -14.12
N LYS A 38 -2.14 -4.84 -15.26
CA LYS A 38 -3.59 -4.83 -15.55
C LYS A 38 -4.31 -6.16 -15.32
N GLY A 39 -3.57 -7.25 -15.15
CA GLY A 39 -4.15 -8.61 -15.11
C GLY A 39 -4.38 -9.18 -13.72
N ALA A 40 -4.10 -8.43 -12.66
CA ALA A 40 -4.46 -8.84 -11.31
C ALA A 40 -5.64 -7.98 -10.84
N ASP A 41 -6.82 -8.58 -10.75
CA ASP A 41 -8.04 -8.00 -10.14
C ASP A 41 -7.86 -7.71 -8.62
N THR A 42 -6.65 -7.79 -8.14
CA THR A 42 -6.12 -7.29 -6.89
C THR A 42 -4.63 -7.00 -7.07
N ALA A 43 -4.27 -5.96 -7.81
CA ALA A 43 -2.92 -5.42 -7.72
C ALA A 43 -2.74 -4.90 -6.29
N LYS A 44 -2.18 -5.74 -5.42
CA LYS A 44 -1.64 -5.27 -4.15
C LYS A 44 -0.55 -4.28 -4.51
N SER A 45 -0.73 -3.00 -4.20
CA SER A 45 0.34 -2.04 -4.37
C SER A 45 1.39 -2.33 -3.31
N ILE A 46 2.51 -2.91 -3.73
CA ILE A 46 3.68 -3.08 -2.89
C ILE A 46 4.43 -1.77 -2.94
N GLN A 47 4.45 -1.05 -1.83
CA GLN A 47 5.26 0.14 -1.69
C GLN A 47 6.61 -0.24 -1.12
N ILE A 48 7.68 0.39 -1.61
CA ILE A 48 9.03 0.21 -1.11
C ILE A 48 9.51 1.55 -0.58
N GLN A 49 9.87 1.59 0.69
CA GLN A 49 10.52 2.72 1.35
C GLN A 49 11.93 2.33 1.73
N ALA A 50 12.90 3.22 1.59
CA ALA A 50 14.26 2.99 2.07
C ALA A 50 14.38 3.41 3.53
N ALA A 51 14.99 2.57 4.36
CA ALA A 51 15.50 2.96 5.67
C ALA A 51 16.83 3.73 5.50
N SER A 52 17.31 4.42 6.54
CA SER A 52 18.51 5.24 6.47
C SER A 52 19.79 4.43 6.15
N ASP A 53 19.82 3.15 6.49
CA ASP A 53 20.88 2.21 6.15
C ASP A 53 20.81 1.65 4.72
N GLY A 54 19.89 2.17 3.89
CA GLY A 54 19.66 1.71 2.52
C GLY A 54 18.84 0.43 2.40
N THR A 55 18.35 -0.14 3.50
CA THR A 55 17.53 -1.34 3.50
C THR A 55 16.13 -1.04 2.98
N ALA A 56 15.61 -1.87 2.08
CA ALA A 56 14.27 -1.72 1.55
C ALA A 56 13.21 -2.20 2.56
N ILE A 57 12.27 -1.34 2.89
CA ILE A 57 11.05 -1.68 3.63
C ILE A 57 9.97 -2.03 2.61
N THR A 58 9.52 -3.28 2.61
CA THR A 58 8.42 -3.70 1.73
C THR A 58 7.10 -3.55 2.48
N MET A 59 6.14 -2.84 1.90
CA MET A 59 4.84 -2.52 2.49
C MET A 59 3.70 -3.09 1.65
N ASP A 60 2.68 -3.67 2.29
CA ASP A 60 1.47 -4.21 1.66
C ASP A 60 0.22 -3.74 2.39
N GLY A 61 -0.87 -3.54 1.65
CA GLY A 61 -2.16 -3.13 2.21
C GLY A 61 -2.35 -1.62 2.40
N PHE A 62 -1.44 -0.81 1.86
CA PHE A 62 -1.48 0.66 1.94
C PHE A 62 -2.33 1.32 0.83
N ASP A 63 -3.12 0.51 0.13
CA ASP A 63 -3.99 1.00 -0.94
C ASP A 63 -5.07 1.92 -0.42
N GLN A 64 -5.51 2.83 -1.30
CA GLN A 64 -6.64 3.70 -1.04
C GLN A 64 -7.93 2.89 -0.91
N ILE A 65 -8.69 3.17 0.13
CA ILE A 65 -9.99 2.58 0.41
C ILE A 65 -11.06 3.64 0.11
N THR A 66 -12.05 3.26 -0.68
CA THR A 66 -13.21 4.10 -0.98
C THR A 66 -14.48 3.44 -0.45
N LEU A 67 -15.18 4.13 0.44
CA LEU A 67 -16.51 3.77 0.91
C LEU A 67 -17.53 4.64 0.19
N LYS A 68 -18.51 4.01 -0.49
CA LYS A 68 -19.60 4.69 -1.19
C LYS A 68 -20.83 3.81 -1.18
N GLY A 69 -22.02 4.41 -1.02
CA GLY A 69 -23.27 3.68 -1.04
C GLY A 69 -23.43 2.71 0.13
N ILE A 70 -22.80 3.00 1.26
CA ILE A 70 -22.87 2.19 2.47
C ILE A 70 -24.04 2.63 3.35
N TYR A 71 -24.52 1.72 4.20
CA TYR A 71 -25.60 1.94 5.15
C TYR A 71 -25.15 1.51 6.56
N PRO A 72 -25.80 2.00 7.63
CA PRO A 72 -25.48 1.59 8.98
C PRO A 72 -25.69 0.08 9.18
N LYS A 73 -24.74 -0.57 9.82
CA LYS A 73 -24.81 -1.96 10.24
C LYS A 73 -23.75 -2.25 11.32
N ASP A 74 -23.99 -3.28 12.13
CA ASP A 74 -23.07 -3.68 13.20
C ASP A 74 -21.75 -4.26 12.69
N GLU A 75 -21.74 -4.84 11.50
CA GLU A 75 -20.55 -5.42 10.93
C GLU A 75 -19.65 -4.36 10.24
N ALA A 76 -18.35 -4.61 10.23
CA ALA A 76 -17.42 -3.77 9.50
C ALA A 76 -17.68 -3.79 7.98
N TRP A 77 -17.63 -2.61 7.35
CA TRP A 77 -17.63 -2.46 5.89
C TRP A 77 -16.27 -2.79 5.26
N VAL A 78 -15.18 -2.41 5.94
CA VAL A 78 -13.86 -2.94 5.68
C VAL A 78 -13.57 -3.90 6.81
N LYS A 79 -13.39 -5.17 6.51
CA LYS A 79 -13.18 -6.22 7.51
C LYS A 79 -11.82 -6.85 7.31
N ASP A 80 -11.03 -6.87 8.39
CA ASP A 80 -9.74 -7.54 8.49
C ASP A 80 -8.78 -7.23 7.32
N LYS A 81 -8.83 -5.96 6.82
CA LYS A 81 -7.85 -5.53 5.81
C LYS A 81 -6.46 -5.51 6.44
N GLU A 82 -5.62 -6.40 5.99
CA GLU A 82 -4.25 -6.46 6.44
C GLU A 82 -3.44 -5.28 5.90
N VAL A 83 -2.68 -4.67 6.80
CA VAL A 83 -1.66 -3.67 6.52
C VAL A 83 -0.39 -4.17 7.14
N SER A 84 0.65 -4.35 6.34
CA SER A 84 1.88 -4.97 6.81
C SER A 84 3.12 -4.33 6.23
N PHE A 85 4.23 -4.46 6.95
CA PHE A 85 5.54 -4.22 6.38
C PHE A 85 6.51 -5.33 6.77
N THR A 86 7.52 -5.51 5.93
CA THR A 86 8.62 -6.45 6.15
C THR A 86 9.97 -5.77 5.95
N LEU A 87 10.94 -6.20 6.73
CA LEU A 87 12.33 -5.75 6.69
C LEU A 87 13.24 -6.95 6.70
N PRO A 88 14.30 -6.99 5.88
CA PRO A 88 15.35 -7.99 6.03
C PRO A 88 16.18 -7.72 7.30
N GLU A 89 16.86 -8.74 7.76
CA GLU A 89 17.88 -8.63 8.81
C GLU A 89 19.05 -7.77 8.34
N VAL A 90 19.55 -6.94 9.25
CA VAL A 90 20.86 -6.27 9.12
C VAL A 90 21.81 -6.92 10.12
N SER A 91 22.62 -7.84 9.64
CA SER A 91 23.51 -8.64 10.49
C SER A 91 24.45 -7.76 11.32
N GLY A 92 24.52 -8.03 12.63
CA GLY A 92 25.33 -7.27 13.57
C GLY A 92 24.81 -5.87 13.91
N SER A 93 23.63 -5.49 13.42
CA SER A 93 23.04 -4.19 13.76
C SER A 93 22.62 -4.14 15.24
N THR A 94 22.91 -3.02 15.88
CA THR A 94 22.38 -2.65 17.21
C THR A 94 21.33 -1.54 17.11
N THR A 95 21.00 -1.12 15.88
CA THR A 95 20.03 -0.06 15.63
C THR A 95 18.62 -0.51 16.00
N VAL A 96 17.89 0.39 16.62
CA VAL A 96 16.45 0.25 16.91
C VAL A 96 15.74 1.38 16.18
N SER A 97 14.94 1.02 15.19
CA SER A 97 14.14 1.98 14.42
C SER A 97 12.72 2.06 14.98
N ALA A 98 12.08 3.20 14.84
CA ALA A 98 10.69 3.39 15.25
C ALA A 98 9.77 3.46 14.02
N TYR A 99 8.55 2.95 14.16
CA TYR A 99 7.50 3.08 13.16
C TYR A 99 6.21 3.62 13.78
N SER A 100 5.45 4.32 12.98
CA SER A 100 4.06 4.66 13.30
C SER A 100 3.19 4.61 12.06
N PHE A 101 1.89 4.38 12.29
CA PHE A 101 0.88 4.43 11.23
C PHE A 101 -0.08 5.58 11.47
N ASP A 102 -0.47 6.23 10.38
CA ASP A 102 -1.51 7.26 10.35
C ASP A 102 -2.64 6.80 9.42
N LEU A 103 -3.90 7.08 9.76
CA LEU A 103 -5.02 6.99 8.83
C LEU A 103 -5.19 8.35 8.16
N VAL A 104 -4.81 8.45 6.89
CA VAL A 104 -4.94 9.65 6.09
C VAL A 104 -6.30 9.67 5.41
N VAL A 105 -7.10 10.69 5.66
CA VAL A 105 -8.43 10.86 5.09
C VAL A 105 -8.35 11.92 3.99
N THR A 106 -8.55 11.52 2.73
CA THR A 106 -8.49 12.43 1.58
C THR A 106 -9.83 13.05 1.26
N SER A 107 -10.92 12.36 1.55
CA SER A 107 -12.29 12.83 1.41
C SER A 107 -13.19 12.13 2.42
N ASN A 108 -14.10 12.86 3.03
CA ASN A 108 -15.13 12.30 3.91
C ASN A 108 -16.32 13.26 3.98
N SER A 109 -17.44 12.87 3.40
CA SER A 109 -18.71 13.60 3.46
C SER A 109 -19.67 13.09 4.54
N PHE A 110 -19.32 12.02 5.26
CA PHE A 110 -20.12 11.53 6.37
C PHE A 110 -20.12 12.51 7.54
N LYS A 111 -21.23 12.55 8.26
CA LYS A 111 -21.35 13.30 9.51
C LYS A 111 -20.30 12.83 10.52
N ALA A 112 -19.77 13.75 11.32
CA ALA A 112 -18.79 13.42 12.34
C ALA A 112 -19.25 12.29 13.27
N GLY A 113 -18.38 11.30 13.48
CA GLY A 113 -18.64 10.14 14.32
C GLY A 113 -19.51 9.06 13.68
N TYR A 114 -19.94 9.19 12.41
CA TYR A 114 -20.64 8.12 11.70
C TYR A 114 -19.69 6.98 11.33
N LEU A 115 -18.53 7.33 10.80
CA LEU A 115 -17.50 6.34 10.51
C LEU A 115 -16.57 6.17 11.71
N THR A 116 -16.32 4.94 12.07
CA THR A 116 -15.34 4.55 13.09
C THR A 116 -14.41 3.48 12.54
N PHE A 117 -13.24 3.33 13.12
CA PHE A 117 -12.29 2.29 12.72
C PHE A 117 -11.60 1.68 13.93
N THR A 118 -11.07 0.46 13.73
CA THR A 118 -10.07 -0.16 14.59
C THR A 118 -8.84 -0.49 13.75
N PHE A 119 -7.67 -0.41 14.36
CA PHE A 119 -6.40 -0.80 13.75
C PHE A 119 -5.63 -1.62 14.79
N ALA A 120 -5.88 -2.91 14.78
CA ALA A 120 -5.42 -3.82 15.81
C ALA A 120 -4.28 -4.71 15.32
N LYS A 121 -3.34 -4.98 16.20
CA LYS A 121 -2.26 -5.91 15.95
C LYS A 121 -2.80 -7.29 15.59
N LYS A 122 -2.28 -7.87 14.49
CA LYS A 122 -2.51 -9.26 14.10
C LYS A 122 -1.31 -10.12 14.45
N SER A 123 -0.11 -9.75 13.98
CA SER A 123 1.13 -10.47 14.29
C SER A 123 2.34 -9.55 14.21
N LEU A 124 3.34 -9.82 15.06
CA LEU A 124 4.62 -9.13 15.10
C LEU A 124 5.74 -10.15 15.24
N SER A 125 6.88 -9.89 14.60
CA SER A 125 8.12 -10.62 14.88
C SER A 125 8.61 -10.37 16.31
N ALA A 126 9.38 -11.30 16.86
CA ALA A 126 9.86 -11.24 18.24
C ALA A 126 10.77 -10.03 18.55
N ASN A 127 11.42 -9.47 17.51
CA ASN A 127 12.27 -8.29 17.60
C ASN A 127 11.50 -6.95 17.49
N VAL A 128 10.16 -6.99 17.55
CA VAL A 128 9.28 -5.83 17.51
C VAL A 128 8.69 -5.58 18.89
N SER A 129 8.86 -4.36 19.40
CA SER A 129 8.15 -3.85 20.55
C SER A 129 6.95 -3.03 20.10
N ASP A 130 5.75 -3.54 20.37
CA ASP A 130 4.49 -2.82 20.10
C ASP A 130 4.20 -1.87 21.28
N GLU A 131 4.13 -0.59 20.98
CA GLU A 131 3.88 0.45 21.98
C GLU A 131 2.43 0.95 21.95
N GLY A 132 1.62 0.47 20.99
CA GLY A 132 0.20 0.76 20.94
C GLY A 132 -0.43 0.60 19.57
N GLY A 133 -1.73 0.32 19.59
CA GLY A 133 -2.62 0.24 18.42
C GLY A 133 -4.03 0.68 18.80
N THR A 134 -4.83 1.02 17.79
CA THR A 134 -6.24 1.43 17.98
C THR A 134 -7.13 0.18 17.99
N ALA A 135 -7.15 -0.53 19.12
CA ALA A 135 -7.98 -1.73 19.30
C ALA A 135 -9.48 -1.41 19.56
N THR A 136 -9.77 -0.22 20.07
CA THR A 136 -11.14 0.29 20.28
C THR A 136 -11.57 1.17 19.12
N LYS A 137 -12.88 1.23 18.81
CA LYS A 137 -13.41 2.05 17.74
C LYS A 137 -13.08 3.53 17.96
N LYS A 138 -12.41 4.16 16.98
CA LYS A 138 -12.07 5.57 16.94
C LYS A 138 -12.75 6.24 15.76
N ALA A 139 -13.27 7.46 15.95
CA ALA A 139 -14.00 8.17 14.92
C ALA A 139 -13.10 8.67 13.78
N ILE A 140 -13.64 8.64 12.56
CA ILE A 140 -13.09 9.29 11.38
C ILE A 140 -13.91 10.57 11.14
N ASN A 141 -13.33 11.73 11.43
CA ASN A 141 -14.03 13.01 11.36
C ASN A 141 -13.46 13.90 10.24
N GLY A 142 -14.32 14.25 9.27
CA GLY A 142 -13.92 15.11 8.15
C GLY A 142 -12.69 14.57 7.41
N THR A 143 -11.85 15.46 6.93
CA THR A 143 -10.61 15.12 6.21
C THR A 143 -9.35 15.21 7.09
N THR A 144 -9.52 15.27 8.40
CA THR A 144 -8.40 15.29 9.34
C THR A 144 -7.79 13.91 9.46
N ALA A 145 -6.50 13.80 9.22
CA ALA A 145 -5.77 12.55 9.44
C ALA A 145 -5.81 12.15 10.92
N VAL A 146 -6.01 10.86 11.18
CA VAL A 146 -5.87 10.31 12.53
C VAL A 146 -4.45 9.80 12.68
N THR A 147 -3.63 10.55 13.39
CA THR A 147 -2.21 10.23 13.57
C THR A 147 -1.98 9.18 14.64
N ASN A 148 -0.87 8.46 14.48
CA ASN A 148 -0.38 7.49 15.46
C ASN A 148 -1.42 6.42 15.86
N ILE A 149 -2.08 5.82 14.85
CA ILE A 149 -3.09 4.78 15.05
C ILE A 149 -2.50 3.46 15.54
N ALA A 150 -1.23 3.22 15.28
CA ALA A 150 -0.38 2.21 15.91
C ALA A 150 1.09 2.64 15.79
N HIS A 151 1.92 2.20 16.71
CA HIS A 151 3.35 2.50 16.72
C HIS A 151 4.15 1.46 17.51
N GLY A 152 5.45 1.45 17.25
CA GLY A 152 6.36 0.54 17.93
C GLY A 152 7.80 0.74 17.49
N LYS A 153 8.66 -0.17 17.97
CA LYS A 153 10.08 -0.19 17.65
C LYS A 153 10.50 -1.54 17.11
N VAL A 154 11.49 -1.52 16.24
CA VAL A 154 12.07 -2.71 15.59
C VAL A 154 13.55 -2.76 15.85
N ALA A 155 14.03 -3.84 16.47
CA ALA A 155 15.46 -4.13 16.51
C ALA A 155 15.87 -4.75 15.15
N ARG A 156 16.86 -4.11 14.48
CA ARG A 156 17.25 -4.43 13.10
C ARG A 156 18.09 -5.70 12.94
N ASN A 157 18.43 -6.37 14.04
CA ASN A 157 19.28 -7.57 14.09
C ASN A 157 18.58 -8.87 13.68
N ALA A 158 17.33 -8.81 13.23
CA ALA A 158 16.58 -9.96 12.73
C ALA A 158 15.58 -9.52 11.64
N ALA A 159 15.22 -10.44 10.76
CA ALA A 159 14.16 -10.22 9.81
C ALA A 159 12.83 -9.90 10.54
N THR A 160 12.12 -8.90 10.05
CA THR A 160 10.94 -8.37 10.72
C THR A 160 9.72 -8.48 9.83
N THR A 161 8.61 -8.88 10.41
CA THR A 161 7.27 -8.77 9.82
C THR A 161 6.33 -8.18 10.85
N VAL A 162 5.59 -7.16 10.43
CA VAL A 162 4.58 -6.48 11.25
C VAL A 162 3.27 -6.48 10.49
N VAL A 163 2.20 -6.97 11.11
CA VAL A 163 0.86 -7.05 10.49
C VAL A 163 -0.19 -6.50 11.45
N TYR A 164 -0.98 -5.56 10.95
CA TYR A 164 -2.17 -5.03 11.60
C TYR A 164 -3.42 -5.30 10.76
N ASN A 165 -4.58 -5.38 11.40
CA ASN A 165 -5.88 -5.45 10.74
C ASN A 165 -6.60 -4.12 10.88
N LEU A 166 -6.99 -3.54 9.75
CA LEU A 166 -7.88 -2.39 9.68
C LEU A 166 -9.33 -2.86 9.51
N ASN A 167 -10.19 -2.41 10.40
CA ASN A 167 -11.63 -2.55 10.24
C ASN A 167 -12.27 -1.17 10.25
N VAL A 168 -13.27 -0.94 9.40
CA VAL A 168 -14.00 0.33 9.31
C VAL A 168 -15.49 0.05 9.40
N TYR A 169 -16.17 0.81 10.24
CA TYR A 169 -17.57 0.63 10.59
C TYR A 169 -18.39 1.88 10.27
N PHE A 170 -19.64 1.65 9.96
CA PHE A 170 -20.70 2.64 9.97
C PHE A 170 -21.80 2.07 10.86
N ASP A 171 -21.67 2.28 12.16
CA ASP A 171 -22.55 1.69 13.17
C ASP A 171 -23.93 2.34 13.17
N GLU A 172 -24.96 1.56 13.46
CA GLU A 172 -26.31 2.07 13.71
C GLU A 172 -26.31 2.98 14.95
N LYS A 173 -27.03 4.07 14.85
CA LYS A 173 -27.27 5.02 15.94
C LYS A 173 -28.77 5.26 16.08
N ASN A 174 -29.20 5.71 17.28
CA ASN A 174 -30.59 6.10 17.53
C ASN A 174 -30.97 7.44 16.85
N GLU A 175 -30.55 7.62 15.60
CA GLU A 175 -30.88 8.80 14.76
C GLU A 175 -31.07 8.36 13.30
N ASN A 176 -31.75 9.19 12.50
CA ASN A 176 -31.91 8.92 11.09
C ASN A 176 -30.56 9.05 10.37
N GLN A 177 -30.05 7.94 9.81
CA GLN A 177 -28.78 7.84 9.08
C GLN A 177 -29.00 7.48 7.59
N ASN A 178 -30.24 7.60 7.07
CA ASN A 178 -30.57 7.20 5.70
C ASN A 178 -29.84 8.00 4.62
N ASP A 179 -29.39 9.19 4.95
CA ASP A 179 -28.54 10.03 4.09
C ASP A 179 -27.13 9.46 3.87
N GLY A 180 -26.70 8.53 4.73
CA GLY A 180 -25.37 7.91 4.64
C GLY A 180 -25.08 7.23 3.30
N GLN A 181 -26.10 6.76 2.58
CA GLN A 181 -25.94 6.10 1.27
C GLN A 181 -25.43 7.03 0.16
N GLU A 182 -25.65 8.35 0.28
CA GLU A 182 -25.18 9.35 -0.68
C GLU A 182 -23.75 9.84 -0.35
N HIS A 183 -23.23 9.46 0.80
CA HIS A 183 -21.92 9.90 1.27
C HIS A 183 -20.79 9.01 0.77
N THR A 184 -19.61 9.62 0.71
CA THR A 184 -18.37 8.97 0.29
C THR A 184 -17.26 9.29 1.27
N ALA A 185 -16.44 8.30 1.59
CA ALA A 185 -15.19 8.49 2.30
C ALA A 185 -14.06 7.80 1.56
N VAL A 186 -12.91 8.46 1.50
CA VAL A 186 -11.69 7.99 0.85
C VAL A 186 -10.53 8.17 1.81
N PHE A 187 -9.82 7.11 2.13
CA PHE A 187 -8.71 7.12 3.07
C PHE A 187 -7.71 6.00 2.76
N TYR A 188 -6.54 6.09 3.34
CA TYR A 188 -5.50 5.06 3.29
C TYR A 188 -4.66 5.09 4.56
N VAL A 189 -3.93 4.02 4.83
CA VAL A 189 -2.94 3.96 5.91
C VAL A 189 -1.61 4.46 5.37
N LYS A 190 -0.92 5.32 6.12
CA LYS A 190 0.44 5.78 5.85
C LYS A 190 1.36 5.30 6.96
N MET A 191 2.51 4.77 6.60
CA MET A 191 3.58 4.46 7.55
C MET A 191 4.58 5.62 7.61
N ASN A 192 5.01 5.94 8.82
CA ASN A 192 6.15 6.82 9.08
C ASN A 192 7.25 5.95 9.72
N TRP A 193 8.47 6.14 9.28
CA TRP A 193 9.65 5.41 9.74
C TRP A 193 10.71 6.37 10.23
N THR A 194 11.37 6.02 11.33
CA THR A 194 12.46 6.82 11.93
C THR A 194 13.53 5.86 12.47
N ASP A 195 14.75 6.06 12.03
CA ASP A 195 15.96 5.36 12.53
C ASP A 195 16.62 6.14 13.65
#